data_5bbae16eea0e1148c01d03b06a1bf741
#
_entry.id   5bbae16eea0e1148c01d03b06a1bf741
#
_cell.length_a   1.000
_cell.length_b   1.000
_cell.length_c   1.000
_cell.angle_alpha   90.00
_cell.angle_beta   90.00
_cell.angle_gamma   90.00
#
_symmetry.space_group_name_H-M   'P 1'
#
loop_
_entity.id
_entity.type
_entity.pdbx_description
1 polymer ?
#
loop_
_entity_poly.entity_id
_entity_poly.type
_entity_poly.pdbx_seq_one_letter_code
_entity_poly.pdbx_strand_id
1 'polypeptide(L)'
;MEMKGRILVVDDELPVCKSIASVLETEGYRVDTVQSGEGAVACMKEVEYDLLLVDLMMPGMSGMELMETVKKERPAVVMIMITGYPTMKTAVQAVKLGAFDYLPKPFTPKELRVLVSRGLSWRRLRDQAETAGPAAKPDISMTKDIYCIPGHSWARVEADGTVRVGVHETFLISLRTVTSVEFPYQGERISQGEACLWLTDRQRNLHRVWAPVSGKVVATHAVLKTDPSQVVHDPYGSGWLLLLEPERLEEDLKNLVPFDYRSSS
;
A
#
# COMPACT_ATOMS: atom_id res chain seq x y z
N MET A 1 11.38 -21.68 17.78
CA MET A 1 11.11 -20.93 16.53
C MET A 1 11.35 -19.47 16.82
N GLU A 2 12.16 -18.80 16.01
CA GLU A 2 12.40 -17.37 16.13
C GLU A 2 11.11 -16.61 15.77
N MET A 3 10.69 -15.68 16.64
CA MET A 3 9.47 -14.90 16.43
C MET A 3 9.66 -13.96 15.24
N LYS A 4 8.74 -14.01 14.29
CA LYS A 4 8.80 -13.18 13.06
C LYS A 4 8.46 -11.71 13.29
N GLY A 5 7.82 -11.38 14.43
CA GLY A 5 7.40 -10.04 14.81
C GLY A 5 6.14 -10.07 15.69
N ARG A 6 5.81 -8.90 16.28
CA ARG A 6 4.64 -8.72 17.14
C ARG A 6 3.64 -7.77 16.48
N ILE A 7 2.39 -8.22 16.40
CA ILE A 7 1.31 -7.54 15.69
C ILE A 7 0.20 -7.20 16.67
N LEU A 8 -0.33 -5.99 16.60
CA LEU A 8 -1.56 -5.61 17.30
C LEU A 8 -2.71 -5.51 16.28
N VAL A 9 -3.80 -6.21 16.55
CA VAL A 9 -5.04 -6.15 15.78
C VAL A 9 -6.05 -5.33 16.56
N VAL A 10 -6.60 -4.31 15.91
CA VAL A 10 -7.56 -3.36 16.48
C VAL A 10 -8.83 -3.37 15.63
N ASP A 11 -9.89 -3.99 16.14
CA ASP A 11 -11.17 -4.13 15.43
C ASP A 11 -12.26 -4.33 16.47
N ASP A 12 -13.36 -3.61 16.43
CA ASP A 12 -14.42 -3.69 17.43
C ASP A 12 -15.18 -5.03 17.39
N GLU A 13 -15.07 -5.76 16.28
CA GLU A 13 -15.63 -7.09 16.11
C GLU A 13 -14.69 -8.20 16.60
N LEU A 14 -14.92 -8.73 17.81
CA LEU A 14 -14.12 -9.82 18.38
C LEU A 14 -13.95 -11.04 17.44
N PRO A 15 -14.96 -11.49 16.66
CA PRO A 15 -14.77 -12.57 15.69
C PRO A 15 -13.74 -12.26 14.61
N VAL A 16 -13.68 -11.01 14.12
CA VAL A 16 -12.69 -10.55 13.15
C VAL A 16 -11.30 -10.58 13.77
N CYS A 17 -11.13 -10.02 14.97
CA CYS A 17 -9.90 -10.08 15.73
C CYS A 17 -9.36 -11.51 15.85
N LYS A 18 -10.20 -12.45 16.30
CA LYS A 18 -9.83 -13.86 16.48
C LYS A 18 -9.45 -14.54 15.16
N SER A 19 -10.18 -14.25 14.09
CA SER A 19 -9.89 -14.81 12.77
C SER A 19 -8.53 -14.34 12.25
N ILE A 20 -8.25 -13.05 12.35
CA ILE A 20 -6.96 -12.46 11.95
C ILE A 20 -5.82 -13.04 12.80
N ALA A 21 -5.99 -13.08 14.13
CA ALA A 21 -4.98 -13.62 15.04
C ALA A 21 -4.65 -15.07 14.69
N SER A 22 -5.66 -15.91 14.53
CA SER A 22 -5.47 -17.33 14.16
C SER A 22 -4.66 -17.51 12.88
N VAL A 23 -4.95 -16.71 11.84
CA VAL A 23 -4.22 -16.77 10.56
C VAL A 23 -2.76 -16.36 10.74
N LEU A 24 -2.47 -15.31 11.51
CA LEU A 24 -1.13 -14.78 11.66
C LEU A 24 -0.27 -15.58 12.65
N GLU A 25 -0.86 -16.12 13.69
CA GLU A 25 -0.17 -17.01 14.64
C GLU A 25 0.34 -18.29 13.97
N THR A 26 -0.42 -18.84 13.00
CA THR A 26 0.05 -20.01 12.23
C THR A 26 1.29 -19.70 11.38
N GLU A 27 1.52 -18.42 11.06
CA GLU A 27 2.72 -17.95 10.35
C GLU A 27 3.92 -17.68 11.29
N GLY A 28 3.74 -17.79 12.61
CA GLY A 28 4.77 -17.57 13.63
C GLY A 28 4.90 -16.12 14.10
N TYR A 29 3.86 -15.31 13.94
CA TYR A 29 3.76 -13.99 14.56
C TYR A 29 3.18 -14.09 15.97
N ARG A 30 3.57 -13.18 16.85
CA ARG A 30 2.85 -12.95 18.10
C ARG A 30 1.76 -11.93 17.87
N VAL A 31 0.52 -12.25 18.20
CA VAL A 31 -0.62 -11.39 17.92
C VAL A 31 -1.35 -11.05 19.21
N ASP A 32 -1.50 -9.77 19.49
CA ASP A 32 -2.37 -9.25 20.52
C ASP A 32 -3.60 -8.62 19.86
N THR A 33 -4.76 -8.65 20.50
CA THR A 33 -6.00 -8.11 19.95
C THR A 33 -6.69 -7.18 20.94
N VAL A 34 -7.23 -6.06 20.46
CA VAL A 34 -8.03 -5.12 21.24
C VAL A 34 -9.22 -4.65 20.43
N GLN A 35 -10.30 -4.23 21.11
CA GLN A 35 -11.57 -3.89 20.47
C GLN A 35 -11.85 -2.36 20.44
N SER A 36 -10.85 -1.53 20.73
CA SER A 36 -11.01 -0.06 20.66
C SER A 36 -9.67 0.64 20.43
N GLY A 37 -9.73 1.84 19.88
CA GLY A 37 -8.55 2.70 19.68
C GLY A 37 -7.85 3.05 20.99
N GLU A 38 -8.63 3.35 22.04
CA GLU A 38 -8.10 3.66 23.37
C GLU A 38 -7.38 2.46 23.99
N GLY A 39 -7.93 1.25 23.78
CA GLY A 39 -7.29 0.00 24.18
C GLY A 39 -5.97 -0.21 23.45
N ALA A 40 -5.90 0.12 22.17
CA ALA A 40 -4.68 0.03 21.37
C ALA A 40 -3.61 0.99 21.92
N VAL A 41 -3.95 2.25 22.19
CA VAL A 41 -3.03 3.24 22.77
C VAL A 41 -2.51 2.75 24.13
N ALA A 42 -3.38 2.19 24.97
CA ALA A 42 -2.96 1.63 26.26
C ALA A 42 -1.97 0.46 26.09
N CYS A 43 -2.26 -0.50 25.21
CA CYS A 43 -1.36 -1.62 24.94
C CYS A 43 0.00 -1.15 24.40
N MET A 44 0.04 -0.16 23.53
CA MET A 44 1.26 0.37 22.94
C MET A 44 2.16 1.13 23.93
N LYS A 45 1.64 1.54 25.08
CA LYS A 45 2.46 2.10 26.17
C LYS A 45 3.28 1.04 26.89
N GLU A 46 2.74 -0.17 27.00
CA GLU A 46 3.35 -1.29 27.74
C GLU A 46 4.17 -2.20 26.83
N VAL A 47 3.84 -2.23 25.53
CA VAL A 47 4.37 -3.21 24.58
C VAL A 47 4.75 -2.55 23.27
N GLU A 48 5.90 -2.93 22.71
CA GLU A 48 6.31 -2.55 21.37
C GLU A 48 5.73 -3.52 20.33
N TYR A 49 5.16 -2.94 19.28
CA TYR A 49 4.62 -3.68 18.14
C TYR A 49 5.38 -3.34 16.87
N ASP A 50 5.51 -4.32 16.00
CA ASP A 50 6.12 -4.16 14.69
C ASP A 50 5.13 -3.66 13.64
N LEU A 51 3.85 -4.09 13.82
CA LEU A 51 2.78 -3.78 12.88
C LEU A 51 1.44 -3.67 13.60
N LEU A 52 0.62 -2.71 13.18
CA LEU A 52 -0.78 -2.57 13.55
C LEU A 52 -1.68 -2.90 12.36
N LEU A 53 -2.71 -3.72 12.60
CA LEU A 53 -3.86 -3.88 11.74
C LEU A 53 -5.02 -3.12 12.39
N VAL A 54 -5.56 -2.10 11.72
CA VAL A 54 -6.53 -1.18 12.32
C VAL A 54 -7.80 -1.13 11.50
N ASP A 55 -8.94 -1.45 12.11
CA ASP A 55 -10.23 -1.17 11.48
C ASP A 55 -10.51 0.33 11.44
N LEU A 56 -11.11 0.78 10.34
CA LEU A 56 -11.45 2.19 10.14
C LEU A 56 -12.59 2.64 11.05
N MET A 57 -13.64 1.82 11.14
CA MET A 57 -14.90 2.20 11.75
C MET A 57 -15.07 1.53 13.12
N MET A 58 -14.64 2.22 14.16
CA MET A 58 -14.78 1.74 15.54
C MET A 58 -15.53 2.77 16.39
N PRO A 59 -16.31 2.34 17.39
CA PRO A 59 -16.90 3.23 18.40
C PRO A 59 -15.81 3.95 19.22
N GLY A 60 -16.06 5.19 19.62
CA GLY A 60 -15.06 6.00 20.33
C GLY A 60 -13.99 6.53 19.40
N MET A 61 -12.73 6.20 19.66
CA MET A 61 -11.61 6.56 18.80
C MET A 61 -11.66 5.78 17.48
N SER A 62 -11.85 6.48 16.38
CA SER A 62 -11.82 5.89 15.03
C SER A 62 -10.43 5.38 14.64
N GLY A 63 -10.38 4.49 13.65
CA GLY A 63 -9.09 4.01 13.14
C GLY A 63 -8.19 5.12 12.60
N MET A 64 -8.76 6.18 12.01
CA MET A 64 -7.99 7.34 11.54
C MET A 64 -7.35 8.11 12.68
N GLU A 65 -8.08 8.38 13.75
CA GLU A 65 -7.56 9.07 14.95
C GLU A 65 -6.48 8.24 15.64
N LEU A 66 -6.68 6.91 15.72
CA LEU A 66 -5.66 6.00 16.23
C LEU A 66 -4.38 6.06 15.38
N MET A 67 -4.50 5.99 14.05
CA MET A 67 -3.36 6.05 13.14
C MET A 67 -2.60 7.39 13.24
N GLU A 68 -3.33 8.50 13.40
CA GLU A 68 -2.71 9.81 13.63
C GLU A 68 -1.90 9.84 14.93
N THR A 69 -2.44 9.26 16.00
CA THR A 69 -1.76 9.13 17.30
C THR A 69 -0.51 8.26 17.18
N VAL A 70 -0.63 7.09 16.54
CA VAL A 70 0.48 6.16 16.34
C VAL A 70 1.59 6.79 15.50
N LYS A 71 1.25 7.50 14.43
CA LYS A 71 2.23 8.20 13.59
C LYS A 71 3.08 9.20 14.40
N LYS A 72 2.46 9.90 15.34
CA LYS A 72 3.14 10.88 16.21
C LYS A 72 4.01 10.23 17.28
N GLU A 73 3.51 9.19 17.93
CA GLU A 73 4.15 8.60 19.11
C GLU A 73 5.08 7.43 18.75
N ARG A 74 4.79 6.70 17.69
CA ARG A 74 5.49 5.47 17.27
C ARG A 74 5.69 5.42 15.75
N PRO A 75 6.41 6.36 15.13
CA PRO A 75 6.55 6.47 13.67
C PRO A 75 7.20 5.24 13.00
N ALA A 76 7.89 4.42 13.77
CA ALA A 76 8.52 3.19 13.28
C ALA A 76 7.54 2.03 13.07
N VAL A 77 6.33 2.10 13.66
CA VAL A 77 5.34 1.02 13.55
C VAL A 77 4.68 1.04 12.17
N VAL A 78 4.63 -0.11 11.51
CA VAL A 78 3.90 -0.26 10.25
C VAL A 78 2.41 -0.31 10.53
N MET A 79 1.64 0.52 9.86
CA MET A 79 0.19 0.54 10.00
C MET A 79 -0.47 0.05 8.73
N ILE A 80 -1.40 -0.89 8.83
CA ILE A 80 -2.24 -1.37 7.74
C ILE A 80 -3.70 -1.14 8.16
N MET A 81 -4.45 -0.43 7.34
CA MET A 81 -5.87 -0.23 7.57
C MET A 81 -6.67 -1.41 7.02
N ILE A 82 -7.63 -1.90 7.80
CA ILE A 82 -8.62 -2.89 7.35
C ILE A 82 -9.98 -2.18 7.36
N THR A 83 -10.82 -2.38 6.33
CA THR A 83 -12.10 -1.68 6.30
C THR A 83 -13.18 -2.41 5.49
N GLY A 84 -14.41 -2.41 6.03
CA GLY A 84 -15.61 -2.83 5.31
C GLY A 84 -16.18 -1.76 4.36
N TYR A 85 -15.66 -0.53 4.44
CA TYR A 85 -16.11 0.60 3.62
C TYR A 85 -14.95 1.20 2.82
N PRO A 86 -14.38 0.46 1.86
CA PRO A 86 -13.28 0.95 1.06
C PRO A 86 -13.77 2.07 0.14
N THR A 87 -13.26 3.28 0.36
CA THR A 87 -13.41 4.40 -0.56
C THR A 87 -12.03 4.97 -0.88
N MET A 88 -11.87 5.56 -2.07
CA MET A 88 -10.61 6.21 -2.41
C MET A 88 -10.23 7.28 -1.38
N LYS A 89 -11.21 8.05 -0.92
CA LYS A 89 -10.99 9.09 0.09
C LYS A 89 -10.40 8.52 1.38
N THR A 90 -10.95 7.40 1.88
CA THR A 90 -10.44 6.76 3.11
C THR A 90 -9.07 6.12 2.90
N ALA A 91 -8.84 5.48 1.75
CA ALA A 91 -7.54 4.90 1.41
C ALA A 91 -6.44 5.98 1.34
N VAL A 92 -6.67 7.06 0.60
CA VAL A 92 -5.70 8.17 0.48
C VAL A 92 -5.49 8.86 1.83
N GLN A 93 -6.54 9.05 2.62
CA GLN A 93 -6.41 9.64 3.94
C GLN A 93 -5.58 8.76 4.88
N ALA A 94 -5.81 7.45 4.88
CA ALA A 94 -5.02 6.51 5.67
C ALA A 94 -3.53 6.57 5.28
N VAL A 95 -3.23 6.61 3.99
CA VAL A 95 -1.84 6.71 3.51
C VAL A 95 -1.21 8.05 3.86
N LYS A 96 -1.94 9.18 3.78
CA LYS A 96 -1.48 10.49 4.29
C LYS A 96 -1.17 10.45 5.79
N LEU A 97 -1.88 9.64 6.55
CA LEU A 97 -1.61 9.37 7.96
C LEU A 97 -0.48 8.37 8.20
N GLY A 98 0.12 7.83 7.15
CA GLY A 98 1.26 6.92 7.23
C GLY A 98 0.90 5.45 7.21
N ALA A 99 -0.32 5.07 6.79
CA ALA A 99 -0.61 3.67 6.49
C ALA A 99 0.34 3.17 5.41
N PHE A 100 0.89 2.00 5.63
CA PHE A 100 1.68 1.27 4.63
C PHE A 100 0.79 0.81 3.47
N ASP A 101 -0.41 0.33 3.79
CA ASP A 101 -1.40 -0.11 2.81
C ASP A 101 -2.78 -0.25 3.48
N TYR A 102 -3.80 -0.64 2.68
CA TYR A 102 -5.09 -0.98 3.23
C TYR A 102 -5.66 -2.29 2.65
N LEU A 103 -6.53 -2.96 3.42
CA LEU A 103 -7.13 -4.24 3.08
C LEU A 103 -8.66 -4.14 3.18
N PRO A 104 -9.39 -4.17 2.05
CA PRO A 104 -10.85 -4.16 2.09
C PRO A 104 -11.42 -5.49 2.64
N LYS A 105 -12.43 -5.41 3.50
CA LYS A 105 -13.26 -6.56 3.91
C LYS A 105 -14.34 -6.82 2.83
N PRO A 106 -14.63 -8.09 2.45
CA PRO A 106 -13.99 -9.31 2.93
C PRO A 106 -12.64 -9.59 2.25
N PHE A 107 -11.70 -10.18 2.98
CA PHE A 107 -10.39 -10.56 2.48
C PHE A 107 -10.10 -12.05 2.76
N THR A 108 -9.19 -12.61 1.99
CA THR A 108 -8.74 -14.00 2.17
C THR A 108 -7.57 -14.09 3.15
N PRO A 109 -7.37 -15.23 3.82
CA PRO A 109 -6.18 -15.47 4.63
C PRO A 109 -4.85 -15.27 3.87
N LYS A 110 -4.84 -15.59 2.56
CA LYS A 110 -3.67 -15.38 1.71
C LYS A 110 -3.34 -13.89 1.53
N GLU A 111 -4.34 -13.06 1.25
CA GLU A 111 -4.17 -11.61 1.10
C GLU A 111 -3.63 -10.97 2.37
N LEU A 112 -4.19 -11.36 3.53
CA LEU A 112 -3.73 -10.88 4.83
C LEU A 112 -2.25 -11.24 5.08
N ARG A 113 -1.87 -12.51 4.85
CA ARG A 113 -0.48 -12.97 5.03
C ARG A 113 0.49 -12.19 4.14
N VAL A 114 0.15 -12.06 2.86
CA VAL A 114 0.98 -11.35 1.88
C VAL A 114 1.19 -9.90 2.31
N LEU A 115 0.13 -9.21 2.69
CA LEU A 115 0.17 -7.81 3.07
C LEU A 115 1.00 -7.58 4.34
N VAL A 116 0.79 -8.38 5.38
CA VAL A 116 1.55 -8.32 6.63
C VAL A 116 3.03 -8.62 6.40
N SER A 117 3.34 -9.68 5.62
CA SER A 117 4.72 -10.02 5.28
C SER A 117 5.42 -8.90 4.52
N ARG A 118 4.71 -8.25 3.59
CA ARG A 118 5.21 -7.11 2.82
C ARG A 118 5.50 -5.90 3.73
N GLY A 119 4.58 -5.55 4.62
CA GLY A 119 4.76 -4.45 5.55
C GLY A 119 5.97 -4.64 6.49
N LEU A 120 6.12 -5.83 7.05
CA LEU A 120 7.26 -6.14 7.92
C LEU A 120 8.59 -6.22 7.16
N SER A 121 8.57 -6.64 5.89
CA SER A 121 9.76 -6.62 5.03
C SER A 121 10.18 -5.19 4.72
N TRP A 122 9.23 -4.30 4.42
CA TRP A 122 9.49 -2.88 4.22
C TRP A 122 10.09 -2.22 5.46
N ARG A 123 9.55 -2.49 6.66
CA ARG A 123 10.12 -1.99 7.92
C ARG A 123 11.58 -2.35 8.08
N ARG A 124 11.92 -3.64 7.89
CA ARG A 124 13.31 -4.11 8.01
C ARG A 124 14.25 -3.41 7.02
N LEU A 125 13.79 -3.17 5.80
CA LEU A 125 14.59 -2.49 4.78
C LEU A 125 14.80 -1.02 5.12
N ARG A 126 13.77 -0.34 5.64
CA ARG A 126 13.86 1.04 6.13
C ARG A 126 14.87 1.15 7.28
N ASP A 127 14.74 0.28 8.29
CA ASP A 127 15.63 0.26 9.45
C ASP A 127 17.10 -0.01 9.02
N GLN A 128 17.33 -0.83 7.99
CA GLN A 128 18.66 -1.06 7.40
C GLN A 128 19.16 0.14 6.59
N ALA A 129 18.30 0.85 5.87
CA ALA A 129 18.67 2.03 5.09
C ALA A 129 19.08 3.22 5.99
N GLU A 130 18.40 3.40 7.11
CA GLU A 130 18.76 4.43 8.11
C GLU A 130 20.17 4.20 8.67
N THR A 131 20.65 2.95 8.72
CA THR A 131 22.01 2.59 9.19
C THR A 131 23.07 2.63 8.08
N ALA A 132 22.67 2.55 6.80
CA ALA A 132 23.59 2.40 5.65
C ALA A 132 23.97 3.72 4.96
N GLY A 133 23.34 4.85 5.32
CA GLY A 133 23.55 6.16 4.66
C GLY A 133 22.77 6.30 3.34
N PRO A 134 22.73 7.50 2.72
CA PRO A 134 21.85 7.80 1.61
C PRO A 134 22.22 7.01 0.36
N ALA A 135 21.29 6.18 -0.12
CA ALA A 135 21.36 5.54 -1.43
C ALA A 135 21.33 6.60 -2.56
N ALA A 136 21.86 6.23 -3.74
CA ALA A 136 21.85 7.11 -4.91
C ALA A 136 20.41 7.54 -5.26
N LYS A 137 20.20 8.85 -5.32
CA LYS A 137 18.88 9.44 -5.61
C LYS A 137 18.55 9.23 -7.10
N PRO A 138 17.32 8.81 -7.44
CA PRO A 138 16.87 8.80 -8.83
C PRO A 138 16.89 10.24 -9.42
N ASP A 139 17.00 10.33 -10.73
CA ASP A 139 17.02 11.63 -11.43
C ASP A 139 15.67 12.35 -11.26
N ILE A 140 15.69 13.44 -10.49
CA ILE A 140 14.51 14.23 -10.09
C ILE A 140 13.83 14.89 -11.30
N SER A 141 14.51 14.98 -12.44
CA SER A 141 13.96 15.62 -13.65
C SER A 141 12.73 14.86 -14.23
N MET A 142 12.62 13.56 -13.96
CA MET A 142 11.54 12.71 -14.45
C MET A 142 10.27 12.69 -13.57
N THR A 143 10.28 13.34 -12.41
CA THR A 143 9.15 13.26 -11.44
C THR A 143 8.24 14.49 -11.46
N LYS A 144 8.49 15.47 -12.32
CA LYS A 144 7.56 16.59 -12.53
C LYS A 144 6.23 16.06 -13.08
N ASP A 145 5.13 16.57 -12.52
CA ASP A 145 3.76 16.25 -12.92
C ASP A 145 3.32 14.78 -12.59
N ILE A 146 4.01 14.13 -11.66
CA ILE A 146 3.57 12.84 -11.11
C ILE A 146 2.73 13.09 -9.85
N TYR A 147 1.59 12.44 -9.81
CA TYR A 147 0.69 12.37 -8.66
C TYR A 147 0.62 10.93 -8.17
N CYS A 148 0.55 10.69 -6.89
CA CYS A 148 0.58 9.34 -6.37
C CYS A 148 -0.45 9.05 -5.26
N ILE A 149 -0.84 7.78 -5.19
CA ILE A 149 -1.25 7.14 -3.96
C ILE A 149 0.07 6.80 -3.25
N PRO A 150 0.43 7.51 -2.17
CA PRO A 150 1.76 7.39 -1.57
C PRO A 150 2.11 5.93 -1.25
N GLY A 151 3.33 5.53 -1.58
CA GLY A 151 3.81 4.18 -1.35
C GLY A 151 3.15 3.08 -2.18
N HIS A 152 2.28 3.41 -3.15
CA HIS A 152 1.52 2.42 -3.90
C HIS A 152 1.61 2.58 -5.42
N SER A 153 0.90 3.52 -6.01
CA SER A 153 0.85 3.75 -7.46
C SER A 153 0.96 5.23 -7.81
N TRP A 154 1.33 5.52 -9.03
CA TRP A 154 1.46 6.88 -9.52
C TRP A 154 0.71 7.09 -10.83
N ALA A 155 0.35 8.34 -11.10
CA ALA A 155 -0.24 8.84 -12.32
C ALA A 155 0.59 9.99 -12.87
N ARG A 156 0.86 10.01 -14.18
CA ARG A 156 1.44 11.15 -14.91
C ARG A 156 0.54 11.53 -16.06
N VAL A 157 0.17 12.80 -16.11
CA VAL A 157 -0.63 13.35 -17.21
C VAL A 157 0.28 13.59 -18.40
N GLU A 158 -0.04 12.98 -19.53
CA GLU A 158 0.71 13.13 -20.78
C GLU A 158 0.19 14.35 -21.57
N ALA A 159 0.98 14.82 -22.54
CA ALA A 159 0.66 16.01 -23.32
C ALA A 159 -0.62 15.90 -24.17
N ASP A 160 -1.02 14.66 -24.50
CA ASP A 160 -2.26 14.35 -25.25
C ASP A 160 -3.50 14.22 -24.35
N GLY A 161 -3.34 14.44 -23.03
CA GLY A 161 -4.40 14.32 -22.04
C GLY A 161 -4.63 12.90 -21.52
N THR A 162 -3.93 11.90 -22.02
CA THR A 162 -3.94 10.56 -21.43
C THR A 162 -3.17 10.52 -20.11
N VAL A 163 -3.39 9.49 -19.30
CA VAL A 163 -2.71 9.33 -18.02
C VAL A 163 -1.92 8.03 -18.02
N ARG A 164 -0.62 8.14 -17.82
CA ARG A 164 0.26 7.01 -17.62
C ARG A 164 0.25 6.60 -16.15
N VAL A 165 0.11 5.30 -15.90
CA VAL A 165 0.03 4.71 -14.55
C VAL A 165 1.18 3.76 -14.34
N GLY A 166 1.78 3.81 -13.15
CA GLY A 166 2.81 2.89 -12.72
C GLY A 166 2.79 2.65 -11.22
N VAL A 167 3.82 1.98 -10.72
CA VAL A 167 3.93 1.59 -9.32
C VAL A 167 5.01 2.41 -8.62
N HIS A 168 4.72 2.85 -7.40
CA HIS A 168 5.65 3.60 -6.59
C HIS A 168 6.82 2.70 -6.13
N GLU A 169 8.03 3.24 -6.08
CA GLU A 169 9.23 2.49 -5.68
C GLU A 169 9.10 1.80 -4.32
N THR A 170 8.46 2.45 -3.33
CA THR A 170 8.22 1.88 -2.00
C THR A 170 7.44 0.57 -2.07
N PHE A 171 6.44 0.50 -2.97
CA PHE A 171 5.70 -0.74 -3.20
C PHE A 171 6.62 -1.83 -3.75
N LEU A 172 7.45 -1.49 -4.73
CA LEU A 172 8.37 -2.42 -5.40
C LEU A 172 9.49 -2.92 -4.47
N ILE A 173 10.04 -2.04 -3.63
CA ILE A 173 11.01 -2.41 -2.58
C ILE A 173 10.42 -3.50 -1.68
N SER A 174 9.15 -3.40 -1.34
CA SER A 174 8.48 -4.40 -0.50
C SER A 174 8.24 -5.74 -1.21
N LEU A 175 8.13 -5.75 -2.57
CA LEU A 175 8.00 -6.96 -3.39
C LEU A 175 9.36 -7.61 -3.72
N ARG A 176 10.42 -6.82 -3.85
CA ARG A 176 11.78 -7.18 -4.28
C ARG A 176 11.89 -7.62 -5.75
N THR A 177 10.95 -8.40 -6.26
CA THR A 177 10.96 -8.92 -7.65
C THR A 177 9.55 -9.00 -8.18
N VAL A 178 9.38 -8.69 -9.47
CA VAL A 178 8.15 -8.91 -10.22
C VAL A 178 8.43 -9.96 -11.28
N THR A 179 7.63 -11.04 -11.31
CA THR A 179 7.79 -12.16 -12.24
C THR A 179 6.71 -12.20 -13.32
N SER A 180 5.56 -11.59 -13.07
CA SER A 180 4.52 -11.39 -14.08
C SER A 180 3.63 -10.21 -13.76
N VAL A 181 2.97 -9.68 -14.78
CA VAL A 181 1.97 -8.62 -14.70
C VAL A 181 0.69 -9.11 -15.37
N GLU A 182 -0.42 -9.09 -14.63
CA GLU A 182 -1.75 -9.38 -15.17
C GLU A 182 -2.48 -8.06 -15.43
N PHE A 183 -2.68 -7.76 -16.71
CA PHE A 183 -3.28 -6.52 -17.17
C PHE A 183 -4.79 -6.62 -17.36
N PRO A 184 -5.53 -5.51 -17.19
CA PRO A 184 -6.91 -5.39 -17.64
C PRO A 184 -7.00 -5.47 -19.18
N TYR A 185 -8.22 -5.65 -19.68
CA TYR A 185 -8.43 -5.61 -21.12
C TYR A 185 -8.41 -4.18 -21.65
N GLN A 186 -7.90 -4.01 -22.87
CA GLN A 186 -8.02 -2.71 -23.56
C GLN A 186 -9.50 -2.36 -23.76
N GLY A 187 -9.88 -1.13 -23.41
CA GLY A 187 -11.27 -0.67 -23.42
C GLY A 187 -12.02 -0.87 -22.10
N GLU A 188 -11.43 -1.59 -21.14
CA GLU A 188 -11.99 -1.77 -19.80
C GLU A 188 -12.04 -0.43 -19.04
N ARG A 189 -13.08 -0.21 -18.25
CA ARG A 189 -13.23 0.96 -17.39
C ARG A 189 -12.75 0.62 -15.99
N ILE A 190 -11.98 1.51 -15.43
CA ILE A 190 -11.38 1.38 -14.11
C ILE A 190 -11.77 2.60 -13.29
N SER A 191 -12.20 2.38 -12.05
CA SER A 191 -12.48 3.45 -11.09
C SER A 191 -11.27 3.72 -10.22
N GLN A 192 -11.07 4.98 -9.86
CA GLN A 192 -10.02 5.37 -8.90
C GLN A 192 -10.15 4.56 -7.60
N GLY A 193 -9.06 3.96 -7.12
CA GLY A 193 -9.01 3.15 -5.90
C GLY A 193 -9.44 1.70 -6.07
N GLU A 194 -9.90 1.29 -7.24
CA GLU A 194 -10.09 -0.13 -7.54
C GLU A 194 -8.78 -0.80 -7.95
N ALA A 195 -8.69 -2.11 -7.77
CA ALA A 195 -7.57 -2.88 -8.29
C ALA A 195 -7.60 -2.88 -9.81
N CYS A 196 -6.61 -2.26 -10.45
CA CYS A 196 -6.55 -2.13 -11.90
C CYS A 196 -5.67 -3.19 -12.58
N LEU A 197 -4.78 -3.80 -11.85
CA LEU A 197 -3.92 -4.89 -12.31
C LEU A 197 -3.30 -5.65 -11.13
N TRP A 198 -2.59 -6.74 -11.44
CA TRP A 198 -1.94 -7.59 -10.45
C TRP A 198 -0.48 -7.80 -10.81
N LEU A 199 0.39 -7.68 -9.81
CA LEU A 199 1.79 -8.07 -9.91
C LEU A 199 2.01 -9.39 -9.18
N THR A 200 2.77 -10.30 -9.77
CA THR A 200 3.17 -11.55 -9.13
C THR A 200 4.63 -11.46 -8.71
N ASP A 201 4.93 -11.82 -7.46
CA ASP A 201 6.29 -11.91 -6.95
C ASP A 201 6.92 -13.30 -7.20
N ARG A 202 8.19 -13.47 -6.79
CA ARG A 202 8.93 -14.73 -6.93
C ARG A 202 8.32 -15.90 -6.14
N GLN A 203 7.58 -15.61 -5.06
CA GLN A 203 6.86 -16.61 -4.25
C GLN A 203 5.46 -16.93 -4.79
N ARG A 204 5.10 -16.41 -5.97
CA ARG A 204 3.77 -16.51 -6.60
C ARG A 204 2.65 -15.85 -5.77
N ASN A 205 2.97 -14.82 -5.01
CA ASN A 205 1.96 -13.99 -4.38
C ASN A 205 1.47 -12.95 -5.37
N LEU A 206 0.14 -12.71 -5.35
CA LEU A 206 -0.52 -11.67 -6.15
C LEU A 206 -0.62 -10.40 -5.32
N HIS A 207 -0.18 -9.29 -5.89
CA HIS A 207 -0.23 -7.98 -5.29
C HIS A 207 -1.10 -7.06 -6.14
N ARG A 208 -2.13 -6.50 -5.53
CA ARG A 208 -3.05 -5.56 -6.19
C ARG A 208 -2.35 -4.24 -6.42
N VAL A 209 -2.55 -3.66 -7.60
CA VAL A 209 -2.20 -2.28 -7.88
C VAL A 209 -3.48 -1.47 -8.01
N TRP A 210 -3.58 -0.42 -7.20
CA TRP A 210 -4.75 0.46 -7.16
C TRP A 210 -4.65 1.50 -8.27
N ALA A 211 -5.76 1.74 -8.97
CA ALA A 211 -5.86 2.79 -9.97
C ALA A 211 -5.75 4.17 -9.31
N PRO A 212 -4.77 4.99 -9.69
CA PRO A 212 -4.65 6.34 -9.16
C PRO A 212 -5.70 7.31 -9.75
N VAL A 213 -6.23 7.02 -10.93
CA VAL A 213 -7.30 7.78 -11.58
C VAL A 213 -8.33 6.87 -12.22
N SER A 214 -9.56 7.38 -12.37
CA SER A 214 -10.63 6.72 -13.12
C SER A 214 -10.45 6.94 -14.61
N GLY A 215 -10.72 5.92 -15.43
CA GLY A 215 -10.61 6.06 -16.87
C GLY A 215 -10.79 4.75 -17.63
N LYS A 216 -10.73 4.85 -18.95
CA LYS A 216 -10.77 3.72 -19.88
C LYS A 216 -9.34 3.31 -20.24
N VAL A 217 -9.04 2.04 -20.22
CA VAL A 217 -7.74 1.49 -20.62
C VAL A 217 -7.53 1.70 -22.12
N VAL A 218 -6.59 2.55 -22.48
CA VAL A 218 -6.19 2.81 -23.88
C VAL A 218 -5.13 1.82 -24.33
N ALA A 219 -4.13 1.59 -23.46
CA ALA A 219 -3.05 0.67 -23.74
C ALA A 219 -2.50 0.04 -22.44
N THR A 220 -1.93 -1.16 -22.59
CA THR A 220 -1.13 -1.83 -21.59
C THR A 220 0.32 -1.91 -22.06
N HIS A 221 1.28 -1.89 -21.14
CA HIS A 221 2.68 -1.97 -21.52
C HIS A 221 3.08 -3.42 -21.88
N ALA A 222 2.91 -3.79 -23.15
CA ALA A 222 3.06 -5.17 -23.62
C ALA A 222 4.45 -5.77 -23.35
N VAL A 223 5.52 -4.96 -23.31
CA VAL A 223 6.89 -5.40 -23.03
C VAL A 223 6.99 -6.09 -21.68
N LEU A 224 6.23 -5.65 -20.68
CA LEU A 224 6.23 -6.23 -19.34
C LEU A 224 5.64 -7.65 -19.25
N LYS A 225 4.98 -8.13 -20.30
CA LYS A 225 4.56 -9.54 -20.40
C LYS A 225 5.75 -10.48 -20.63
N THR A 226 6.81 -9.97 -21.25
CA THR A 226 8.03 -10.73 -21.54
C THR A 226 9.19 -10.39 -20.62
N ASP A 227 9.26 -9.12 -20.19
CA ASP A 227 10.28 -8.63 -19.26
C ASP A 227 9.64 -7.78 -18.14
N PRO A 228 9.04 -8.41 -17.11
CA PRO A 228 8.43 -7.73 -16.00
C PRO A 228 9.45 -7.05 -15.06
N SER A 229 10.75 -7.33 -15.22
CA SER A 229 11.79 -6.75 -14.37
C SER A 229 11.92 -5.24 -14.54
N GLN A 230 11.51 -4.68 -15.68
CA GLN A 230 11.53 -3.23 -15.94
C GLN A 230 10.68 -2.44 -14.96
N VAL A 231 9.60 -3.04 -14.43
CA VAL A 231 8.78 -2.41 -13.38
C VAL A 231 9.62 -2.03 -12.17
N VAL A 232 10.60 -2.87 -11.82
CA VAL A 232 11.48 -2.65 -10.64
C VAL A 232 12.68 -1.77 -10.99
N HIS A 233 13.25 -1.94 -12.19
CA HIS A 233 14.49 -1.25 -12.58
C HIS A 233 14.27 0.23 -12.88
N ASP A 234 13.14 0.58 -13.50
CA ASP A 234 12.82 1.96 -13.89
C ASP A 234 11.31 2.25 -13.72
N PRO A 235 10.84 2.31 -12.45
CA PRO A 235 9.41 2.37 -12.14
C PRO A 235 8.70 3.63 -12.68
N TYR A 236 9.42 4.73 -12.89
CA TYR A 236 8.86 6.01 -13.34
C TYR A 236 9.07 6.31 -14.83
N GLY A 237 9.88 5.50 -15.51
CA GLY A 237 10.14 5.58 -16.94
C GLY A 237 9.62 4.35 -17.67
N SER A 238 10.52 3.44 -18.08
CA SER A 238 10.17 2.24 -18.88
C SER A 238 9.31 1.21 -18.16
N GLY A 239 9.18 1.30 -16.84
CA GLY A 239 8.35 0.41 -16.00
C GLY A 239 6.89 0.84 -15.85
N TRP A 240 6.37 1.79 -16.66
CA TRP A 240 4.96 2.15 -16.64
C TRP A 240 4.07 0.94 -16.98
N LEU A 241 2.82 0.95 -16.50
CA LEU A 241 1.94 -0.23 -16.58
C LEU A 241 0.76 -0.02 -17.54
N LEU A 242 0.01 1.07 -17.38
CA LEU A 242 -1.22 1.36 -18.11
C LEU A 242 -1.19 2.78 -18.68
N LEU A 243 -1.88 2.95 -19.81
CA LEU A 243 -2.28 4.24 -20.32
C LEU A 243 -3.81 4.32 -20.27
N LEU A 244 -4.33 5.35 -19.61
CA LEU A 244 -5.75 5.57 -19.41
C LEU A 244 -6.21 6.85 -20.13
N GLU A 245 -7.40 6.79 -20.72
CA GLU A 245 -8.19 7.97 -21.09
C GLU A 245 -9.00 8.35 -19.85
N PRO A 246 -8.65 9.45 -19.13
CA PRO A 246 -9.28 9.77 -17.85
C PRO A 246 -10.71 10.25 -18.02
N GLU A 247 -11.61 9.90 -17.10
CA GLU A 247 -13.01 10.33 -17.09
C GLU A 247 -13.27 11.55 -16.20
N ARG A 248 -12.54 11.67 -15.07
CA ARG A 248 -12.74 12.72 -14.05
C ARG A 248 -11.40 13.21 -13.51
N LEU A 249 -10.47 13.55 -14.40
CA LEU A 249 -9.07 13.80 -14.04
C LEU A 249 -8.91 14.83 -12.90
N GLU A 250 -9.55 16.00 -13.03
CA GLU A 250 -9.40 17.08 -12.05
C GLU A 250 -9.93 16.69 -10.66
N GLU A 251 -10.99 15.88 -10.61
CA GLU A 251 -11.56 15.36 -9.35
C GLU A 251 -10.62 14.31 -8.75
N ASP A 252 -10.15 13.38 -9.57
CA ASP A 252 -9.29 12.30 -9.13
C ASP A 252 -7.92 12.81 -8.63
N LEU A 253 -7.34 13.81 -9.29
CA LEU A 253 -6.07 14.40 -8.87
C LEU A 253 -6.15 15.08 -7.51
N LYS A 254 -7.31 15.62 -7.09
CA LYS A 254 -7.49 16.19 -5.74
C LYS A 254 -7.33 15.15 -4.62
N ASN A 255 -7.58 13.90 -4.94
CA ASN A 255 -7.41 12.78 -4.01
C ASN A 255 -5.97 12.27 -3.93
N LEU A 256 -5.11 12.65 -4.87
CA LEU A 256 -3.72 12.23 -4.92
C LEU A 256 -2.79 13.22 -4.22
N VAL A 257 -1.56 12.81 -4.04
CA VAL A 257 -0.49 13.66 -3.50
C VAL A 257 0.51 13.90 -4.63
N PRO A 258 0.96 15.16 -4.87
CA PRO A 258 2.09 15.38 -5.75
C PRO A 258 3.29 14.55 -5.28
N PHE A 259 4.01 13.97 -6.23
CA PHE A 259 5.19 13.17 -5.89
C PHE A 259 6.26 14.11 -5.32
N ASP A 260 6.54 13.96 -4.04
CA ASP A 260 7.66 14.65 -3.38
C ASP A 260 8.64 13.59 -2.88
N TYR A 261 9.80 13.54 -3.52
CA TYR A 261 10.89 12.64 -3.12
C TYR A 261 11.35 12.88 -1.67
N ARG A 262 11.11 14.09 -1.13
CA ARG A 262 11.52 14.46 0.25
C ARG A 262 10.67 13.82 1.34
N SER A 263 9.46 13.36 1.00
CA SER A 263 8.54 12.71 1.96
C SER A 263 8.73 11.19 2.04
N SER A 264 9.63 10.62 1.25
CA SER A 264 9.95 9.18 1.24
C SER A 264 11.17 8.82 2.10
N SER A 265 11.63 9.78 2.92
CA SER A 265 12.79 9.63 3.81
C SER A 265 12.35 9.44 5.25
#